data_e9e462d2b8eb3559fd1ebf5224047dd5
#
_entry.id   e9e462d2b8eb3559fd1ebf5224047dd5
#
_cell.length_a   1.000
_cell.length_b   1.000
_cell.length_c   1.000
_cell.angle_alpha   90.00
_cell.angle_beta   90.00
_cell.angle_gamma   90.00
#
_symmetry.space_group_name_H-M   'P 1'
#
loop_
_entity.id
_entity.type
_entity.pdbx_description
1 polymer ?
#
loop_
_entity_poly.entity_id
_entity_poly.type
_entity_poly.pdbx_seq_one_letter_code
_entity_poly.pdbx_strand_id
1 'polypeptide(L)'
;MEQVKFVALDREDLEVVSTHLQDALVKVADIMWRPQERRLIVSLSRFDWPAAEKESPQLRRCQSVLRFERVNSCKCRSVNPAGKDAVLNLLAVDFIETDAPAGAVTLIFSGGGALRLEVECLEAELVDLGPSWPAAERPLHVEDAPTLRG
;
A
#
# COMPACT_ATOMS: atom_id res chain seq x y z
N MET A 1 -9.52 -17.48 -8.40
CA MET A 1 -9.33 -16.05 -8.44
C MET A 1 -7.97 -15.69 -8.97
N GLU A 2 -7.92 -14.70 -9.83
CA GLU A 2 -6.66 -14.26 -10.39
C GLU A 2 -5.83 -13.48 -9.39
N GLN A 3 -4.55 -13.73 -9.38
CA GLN A 3 -3.61 -12.94 -8.62
C GLN A 3 -3.20 -11.74 -9.46
N VAL A 4 -3.10 -10.59 -8.79
CA VAL A 4 -2.74 -9.34 -9.44
C VAL A 4 -1.24 -9.12 -9.29
N LYS A 5 -0.63 -8.65 -10.36
CA LYS A 5 0.73 -8.15 -10.33
C LYS A 5 0.79 -6.89 -11.18
N PHE A 6 1.12 -5.77 -10.53
CA PHE A 6 1.29 -4.49 -11.21
C PHE A 6 2.71 -4.00 -11.03
N VAL A 7 3.27 -3.46 -12.09
CA VAL A 7 4.56 -2.76 -12.05
C VAL A 7 4.28 -1.30 -12.38
N ALA A 8 4.80 -0.39 -11.58
CA ALA A 8 4.62 1.04 -11.78
C ALA A 8 5.99 1.69 -11.98
N LEU A 9 6.19 2.30 -13.16
CA LEU A 9 7.43 2.98 -13.51
C LEU A 9 7.22 4.47 -13.74
N ASP A 10 5.98 4.93 -13.73
CA ASP A 10 5.65 6.34 -13.87
C ASP A 10 4.42 6.66 -13.02
N ARG A 11 4.07 7.94 -12.99
CA ARG A 11 2.97 8.42 -12.15
C ARG A 11 1.63 7.80 -12.55
N GLU A 12 1.38 7.64 -13.84
CA GLU A 12 0.12 7.07 -14.30
C GLU A 12 -0.04 5.62 -13.86
N ASP A 13 1.04 4.84 -13.97
CA ASP A 13 1.03 3.46 -13.48
C ASP A 13 0.76 3.42 -11.98
N LEU A 14 1.37 4.33 -11.23
CA LEU A 14 1.21 4.35 -9.80
C LEU A 14 -0.22 4.73 -9.39
N GLU A 15 -0.88 5.57 -10.18
CA GLU A 15 -2.28 5.89 -9.93
C GLU A 15 -3.16 4.65 -10.00
N VAL A 16 -2.89 3.75 -10.94
CA VAL A 16 -3.60 2.48 -11.04
C VAL A 16 -3.34 1.63 -9.80
N VAL A 17 -2.08 1.52 -9.38
CA VAL A 17 -1.71 0.77 -8.18
C VAL A 17 -2.42 1.37 -6.96
N SER A 18 -2.41 2.70 -6.84
CA SER A 18 -3.04 3.40 -5.72
C SER A 18 -4.53 3.08 -5.62
N THR A 19 -5.21 2.98 -6.76
CA THR A 19 -6.63 2.63 -6.79
C THR A 19 -6.86 1.25 -6.16
N HIS A 20 -5.99 0.30 -6.44
CA HIS A 20 -6.10 -1.04 -5.86
C HIS A 20 -5.76 -1.07 -4.37
N LEU A 21 -5.05 -0.07 -3.88
CA LEU A 21 -4.61 0.01 -2.50
C LEU A 21 -5.52 0.82 -1.59
N GLN A 22 -6.57 1.42 -2.13
CA GLN A 22 -7.47 2.24 -1.34
C GLN A 22 -8.05 1.42 -0.18
N ASP A 23 -7.93 1.95 1.02
CA ASP A 23 -8.38 1.31 2.26
C ASP A 23 -7.68 -0.01 2.59
N ALA A 24 -6.50 -0.23 2.05
CA ALA A 24 -5.69 -1.37 2.45
C ALA A 24 -5.26 -1.21 3.91
N LEU A 25 -5.19 -2.32 4.62
CA LEU A 25 -4.78 -2.34 6.01
C LEU A 25 -3.32 -2.75 6.10
N VAL A 26 -2.55 -1.94 6.81
CA VAL A 26 -1.11 -2.12 6.95
C VAL A 26 -0.76 -2.12 8.44
N LYS A 27 -0.17 -3.20 8.92
CA LYS A 27 0.36 -3.23 10.27
C LYS A 27 1.74 -2.57 10.26
N VAL A 28 2.02 -1.72 11.25
CA VAL A 28 3.32 -1.04 11.30
C VAL A 28 4.47 -2.03 11.26
N ALA A 29 4.33 -3.18 11.93
CA ALA A 29 5.35 -4.23 11.92
C ALA A 29 5.65 -4.77 10.52
N ASP A 30 4.73 -4.60 9.57
CA ASP A 30 4.86 -5.13 8.22
C ASP A 30 5.43 -4.10 7.23
N ILE A 31 5.84 -2.95 7.74
CA ILE A 31 6.55 -1.95 6.93
C ILE A 31 8.04 -2.19 7.18
N MET A 32 8.73 -2.64 6.14
CA MET A 32 10.14 -3.02 6.25
C MET A 32 11.01 -2.10 5.40
N TRP A 33 11.74 -1.20 6.06
CA TRP A 33 12.71 -0.33 5.41
C TRP A 33 14.08 -1.00 5.44
N ARG A 34 14.66 -1.22 4.25
CA ARG A 34 15.96 -1.87 4.10
C ARG A 34 16.93 -0.90 3.41
N PRO A 35 17.57 -0.03 4.18
CA PRO A 35 18.39 1.04 3.58
C PRO A 35 19.58 0.54 2.78
N GLN A 36 20.19 -0.56 3.19
CA GLN A 36 21.33 -1.11 2.46
C GLN A 36 20.94 -1.66 1.11
N GLU A 37 19.72 -2.14 0.97
CA GLU A 37 19.18 -2.63 -0.29
C GLU A 37 18.44 -1.54 -1.05
N ARG A 38 18.26 -0.38 -0.41
CA ARG A 38 17.53 0.75 -0.96
C ARG A 38 16.11 0.35 -1.36
N ARG A 39 15.45 -0.37 -0.45
CA ARG A 39 14.16 -1.02 -0.72
C ARG A 39 13.21 -0.83 0.44
N LEU A 40 11.97 -0.50 0.11
CA LEU A 40 10.86 -0.53 1.08
C LEU A 40 9.90 -1.63 0.68
N ILE A 41 9.56 -2.49 1.65
CA ILE A 41 8.61 -3.58 1.44
C ILE A 41 7.47 -3.40 2.45
N VAL A 42 6.24 -3.39 1.94
CA VAL A 42 5.05 -3.26 2.78
C VAL A 42 4.13 -4.43 2.50
N SER A 43 3.92 -5.28 3.51
CA SER A 43 2.91 -6.34 3.43
C SER A 43 1.59 -5.76 3.91
N LEU A 44 0.52 -6.04 3.19
CA LEU A 44 -0.76 -5.43 3.48
C LEU A 44 -1.92 -6.33 3.09
N SER A 45 -3.10 -5.98 3.58
CA SER A 45 -4.35 -6.63 3.23
C SER A 45 -5.16 -5.63 2.42
N ARG A 46 -5.33 -5.87 1.13
CA ARG A 46 -6.09 -4.98 0.28
C ARG A 46 -7.48 -5.52 0.02
N PHE A 47 -8.42 -4.60 -0.18
CA PHE A 47 -9.76 -4.94 -0.59
C PHE A 47 -9.79 -5.08 -2.11
N ASP A 48 -10.52 -6.08 -2.61
CA ASP A 48 -10.62 -6.29 -4.05
C ASP A 48 -11.73 -5.41 -4.62
N TRP A 49 -11.40 -4.15 -4.89
CA TRP A 49 -12.35 -3.17 -5.40
C TRP A 49 -12.97 -3.57 -6.75
N PRO A 50 -12.20 -4.11 -7.71
CA PRO A 50 -12.82 -4.55 -8.96
C PRO A 50 -13.89 -5.63 -8.76
N ALA A 51 -13.66 -6.56 -7.84
CA ALA A 51 -14.66 -7.58 -7.55
C ALA A 51 -15.91 -6.99 -6.90
N ALA A 52 -15.73 -5.98 -6.05
CA ALA A 52 -16.84 -5.32 -5.35
C ALA A 52 -17.70 -4.47 -6.28
N GLU A 53 -17.15 -4.06 -7.42
CA GLU A 53 -17.86 -3.20 -8.39
C GLU A 53 -18.56 -3.97 -9.48
N LYS A 54 -18.50 -5.29 -9.47
CA LYS A 54 -19.20 -6.12 -10.45
C LYS A 54 -20.70 -6.14 -10.17
N GLU A 55 -21.45 -6.54 -11.18
CA GLU A 55 -22.91 -6.63 -11.10
C GLU A 55 -23.35 -7.54 -9.94
N SER A 56 -22.64 -8.64 -9.71
CA SER A 56 -22.88 -9.50 -8.57
C SER A 56 -21.62 -9.47 -7.68
N PRO A 57 -21.43 -8.42 -6.91
CA PRO A 57 -20.18 -8.21 -6.21
C PRO A 57 -19.95 -9.23 -5.10
N GLN A 58 -18.71 -9.68 -4.99
CA GLN A 58 -18.23 -10.43 -3.86
C GLN A 58 -17.22 -9.57 -3.13
N LEU A 59 -17.44 -9.36 -1.84
CA LEU A 59 -16.53 -8.58 -1.02
C LEU A 59 -15.35 -9.47 -0.63
N ARG A 60 -14.18 -9.15 -1.13
CA ARG A 60 -12.99 -9.99 -0.93
C ARG A 60 -11.79 -9.14 -0.54
N ARG A 61 -10.91 -9.77 0.26
CA ARG A 61 -9.62 -9.21 0.59
C ARG A 61 -8.53 -10.18 0.17
N CYS A 62 -7.34 -9.65 -0.09
CA CYS A 62 -6.19 -10.50 -0.34
C CYS A 62 -4.94 -9.90 0.27
N GLN A 63 -4.02 -10.79 0.63
CA GLN A 63 -2.72 -10.39 1.14
C GLN A 63 -1.86 -10.01 -0.04
N SER A 64 -1.21 -8.87 0.04
CA SER A 64 -0.39 -8.35 -1.04
C SER A 64 0.90 -7.76 -0.50
N VAL A 65 1.88 -7.62 -1.37
CA VAL A 65 3.15 -6.96 -1.06
C VAL A 65 3.33 -5.81 -2.02
N LEU A 66 3.58 -4.63 -1.46
CA LEU A 66 3.95 -3.43 -2.21
C LEU A 66 5.43 -3.19 -1.98
N ARG A 67 6.21 -3.11 -3.06
CA ARG A 67 7.65 -2.95 -2.98
C ARG A 67 8.09 -1.74 -3.79
N PHE A 68 8.98 -0.95 -3.20
CA PHE A 68 9.63 0.17 -3.89
C PHE A 68 11.13 -0.09 -3.91
N GLU A 69 11.73 0.04 -5.09
CA GLU A 69 13.16 -0.07 -5.29
C GLU A 69 13.78 1.31 -5.44
N ARG A 70 15.11 1.37 -5.38
CA ARG A 70 15.88 2.60 -5.59
C ARG A 70 15.48 3.72 -4.63
N VAL A 71 15.18 3.34 -3.39
CA VAL A 71 14.77 4.28 -2.35
C VAL A 71 16.00 4.76 -1.60
N ASN A 72 16.23 6.06 -1.62
CA ASN A 72 17.38 6.68 -0.95
C ASN A 72 17.11 6.98 0.51
N SER A 73 15.85 7.31 0.84
CA SER A 73 15.47 7.57 2.23
C SER A 73 14.00 7.29 2.44
N CYS A 74 13.66 6.96 3.69
CA CYS A 74 12.29 6.73 4.10
C CYS A 74 12.07 7.51 5.39
N LYS A 75 11.11 8.44 5.38
CA LYS A 75 10.77 9.25 6.55
C LYS A 75 9.30 9.07 6.86
N CYS A 76 8.96 9.07 8.13
CA CYS A 76 7.57 8.96 8.55
C CYS A 76 7.12 10.23 9.26
N ARG A 77 5.82 10.52 9.15
CA ARG A 77 5.16 11.60 9.86
C ARG A 77 3.91 11.03 10.50
N SER A 78 3.75 11.28 11.80
CA SER A 78 2.57 10.81 12.56
C SER A 78 2.36 9.30 12.47
N VAL A 79 3.42 8.56 12.25
CA VAL A 79 3.46 7.10 12.34
C VAL A 79 4.55 6.76 13.34
N ASN A 80 4.21 6.00 14.36
CA ASN A 80 5.18 5.60 15.38
C ASN A 80 5.82 4.26 15.00
N PRO A 81 7.09 4.24 14.58
CA PRO A 81 7.74 2.98 14.18
C PRO A 81 7.83 1.97 15.31
N ALA A 82 7.79 2.42 16.57
CA ALA A 82 7.83 1.52 17.74
C ALA A 82 6.47 0.90 18.04
N GLY A 83 5.38 1.46 17.51
CA GLY A 83 4.04 0.93 17.73
C GLY A 83 3.71 -0.19 16.75
N LYS A 84 4.42 -1.30 16.86
CA LYS A 84 4.40 -2.39 15.89
C LYS A 84 3.02 -2.99 15.65
N ASP A 85 2.17 -2.98 16.68
CA ASP A 85 0.85 -3.59 16.57
C ASP A 85 -0.21 -2.67 15.98
N ALA A 86 0.12 -1.40 15.77
CA ALA A 86 -0.83 -0.46 15.19
C ALA A 86 -1.16 -0.85 13.76
N VAL A 87 -2.42 -0.71 13.39
CA VAL A 87 -2.90 -0.98 12.04
C VAL A 87 -3.25 0.35 11.40
N LEU A 88 -2.69 0.59 10.22
CA LEU A 88 -2.89 1.81 9.47
C LEU A 88 -3.82 1.52 8.29
N ASN A 89 -4.60 2.52 7.92
CA ASN A 89 -5.46 2.43 6.73
C ASN A 89 -4.81 3.28 5.64
N LEU A 90 -4.39 2.63 4.56
CA LEU A 90 -3.73 3.30 3.45
C LEU A 90 -4.78 3.93 2.55
N LEU A 91 -4.72 5.24 2.35
CA LEU A 91 -5.66 5.97 1.52
C LEU A 91 -5.18 6.13 0.09
N ALA A 92 -3.91 6.42 -0.08
CA ALA A 92 -3.37 6.69 -1.42
C ALA A 92 -1.85 6.57 -1.43
N VAL A 93 -1.32 6.34 -2.63
CA VAL A 93 0.12 6.40 -2.89
C VAL A 93 0.30 7.37 -4.06
N ASP A 94 1.17 8.36 -3.89
CA ASP A 94 1.38 9.39 -4.89
C ASP A 94 2.87 9.52 -5.20
N PHE A 95 3.18 10.00 -6.41
CA PHE A 95 4.55 10.25 -6.84
C PHE A 95 4.64 11.62 -7.48
N ILE A 96 5.63 12.40 -7.05
CA ILE A 96 5.91 13.71 -7.61
C ILE A 96 7.37 13.72 -8.03
N GLU A 97 7.64 14.00 -9.31
CA GLU A 97 9.01 14.18 -9.78
C GLU A 97 9.60 15.45 -9.20
N THR A 98 10.86 15.38 -8.79
CA THR A 98 11.60 16.53 -8.28
C THR A 98 12.69 16.95 -9.27
N ASP A 99 13.62 16.04 -9.54
CA ASP A 99 14.69 16.26 -10.52
C ASP A 99 14.72 15.00 -11.38
N ALA A 100 13.88 14.98 -12.40
CA ALA A 100 13.57 13.78 -13.16
C ALA A 100 14.83 13.01 -13.57
N PRO A 101 14.86 11.68 -13.44
CA PRO A 101 13.75 10.79 -13.08
C PRO A 101 13.51 10.64 -11.58
N ALA A 102 14.25 11.36 -10.74
CA ALA A 102 14.11 11.28 -9.28
C ALA A 102 12.82 11.95 -8.82
N GLY A 103 12.37 11.56 -7.66
CA GLY A 103 11.16 12.15 -7.09
C GLY A 103 10.87 11.65 -5.69
N ALA A 104 9.67 11.94 -5.24
CA ALA A 104 9.18 11.54 -3.92
C ALA A 104 7.90 10.74 -4.05
N VAL A 105 7.89 9.58 -3.41
CA VAL A 105 6.69 8.75 -3.25
C VAL A 105 6.14 9.01 -1.85
N THR A 106 4.85 9.25 -1.76
CA THR A 106 4.18 9.43 -0.46
C THR A 106 3.09 8.39 -0.30
N LEU A 107 3.17 7.63 0.79
CA LEU A 107 2.09 6.75 1.20
C LEU A 107 1.29 7.52 2.24
N ILE A 108 0.01 7.72 1.97
CA ILE A 108 -0.87 8.55 2.79
C ILE A 108 -1.83 7.65 3.55
N PHE A 109 -1.82 7.77 4.88
CA PHE A 109 -2.68 6.97 5.76
C PHE A 109 -3.78 7.84 6.37
N SER A 110 -4.88 7.22 6.74
CA SER A 110 -5.91 7.92 7.49
C SER A 110 -5.31 8.40 8.83
N GLY A 111 -5.89 9.47 9.37
CA GLY A 111 -5.41 10.02 10.63
C GLY A 111 -4.17 10.90 10.52
N GLY A 112 -3.77 11.26 9.31
CA GLY A 112 -2.67 12.20 9.10
C GLY A 112 -1.29 11.57 9.00
N GLY A 113 -1.18 10.24 9.09
CA GLY A 113 0.11 9.57 8.95
C GLY A 113 0.57 9.52 7.51
N ALA A 114 1.88 9.51 7.32
CA ALA A 114 2.46 9.39 5.99
C ALA A 114 3.87 8.81 6.04
N LEU A 115 4.24 8.12 4.96
CA LEU A 115 5.62 7.74 4.69
C LEU A 115 6.05 8.45 3.42
N ARG A 116 7.22 9.07 3.46
CA ARG A 116 7.79 9.73 2.29
C ARG A 116 9.08 9.05 1.90
N LEU A 117 9.15 8.62 0.65
CA LEU A 117 10.32 7.97 0.08
C LEU A 117 10.96 8.89 -0.93
N GLU A 118 12.26 9.15 -0.79
CA GLU A 118 13.02 9.82 -1.83
C GLU A 118 13.59 8.72 -2.73
N VAL A 119 13.27 8.75 -4.01
CA VAL A 119 13.68 7.70 -4.95
C VAL A 119 14.51 8.27 -6.09
N GLU A 120 15.46 7.45 -6.60
CA GLU A 120 16.22 7.83 -7.79
C GLU A 120 15.32 7.88 -9.02
N CYS A 121 14.37 6.99 -9.06
CA CYS A 121 13.32 6.93 -10.07
C CYS A 121 12.20 6.07 -9.48
N LEU A 122 11.02 6.17 -10.05
CA LEU A 122 9.90 5.36 -9.60
C LEU A 122 10.04 3.94 -10.13
N GLU A 123 10.12 3.00 -9.20
CA GLU A 123 10.11 1.58 -9.53
C GLU A 123 9.36 0.87 -8.41
N ALA A 124 8.12 0.52 -8.66
CA ALA A 124 7.24 -0.09 -7.67
C ALA A 124 6.56 -1.32 -8.24
N GLU A 125 6.21 -2.24 -7.35
CA GLU A 125 5.52 -3.46 -7.71
C GLU A 125 4.51 -3.83 -6.64
N LEU A 126 3.30 -4.19 -7.08
CA LEU A 126 2.25 -4.72 -6.20
C LEU A 126 1.95 -6.15 -6.64
N VAL A 127 2.08 -7.10 -5.72
CA VAL A 127 1.87 -8.52 -6.01
C VAL A 127 0.93 -9.12 -4.96
N ASP A 128 -0.10 -9.80 -5.42
CA ASP A 128 -0.97 -10.58 -4.54
C ASP A 128 -0.30 -11.90 -4.17
N LEU A 129 -0.45 -12.31 -2.91
CA LEU A 129 0.22 -13.47 -2.34
C LEU A 129 -0.75 -14.60 -2.06
N GLY A 130 -1.42 -15.12 -2.95
CA GLY A 130 -2.28 -16.25 -2.72
C GLY A 130 -3.75 -15.90 -2.92
N PRO A 131 -4.63 -16.81 -2.58
CA PRO A 131 -6.04 -16.62 -2.86
C PRO A 131 -6.64 -15.53 -1.97
N SER A 132 -7.65 -14.86 -2.51
CA SER A 132 -8.41 -13.92 -1.72
C SER A 132 -9.36 -14.68 -0.78
N TRP A 133 -9.84 -13.97 0.23
CA TRP A 133 -10.85 -14.50 1.15
C TRP A 133 -12.02 -13.50 1.22
N PRO A 134 -13.23 -13.98 1.58
CA PRO A 134 -14.35 -13.07 1.70
C PRO A 134 -14.11 -12.02 2.77
N ALA A 135 -14.48 -10.77 2.47
CA ALA A 135 -14.48 -9.70 3.44
C ALA A 135 -15.85 -9.64 4.10
N ALA A 136 -15.89 -9.30 5.39
CA ALA A 136 -17.14 -9.22 6.11
C ALA A 136 -17.99 -8.05 5.58
N GLU A 137 -17.34 -6.97 5.20
CA GLU A 137 -18.03 -5.78 4.72
C GLU A 137 -17.04 -4.89 3.97
N ARG A 138 -17.56 -3.88 3.28
CA ARG A 138 -16.69 -2.92 2.60
C ARG A 138 -15.87 -2.13 3.61
N PRO A 139 -14.63 -1.78 3.27
CA PRO A 139 -13.82 -0.94 4.14
C PRO A 139 -14.49 0.41 4.37
N LEU A 140 -14.41 0.88 5.61
CA LEU A 140 -14.88 2.19 6.01
C LEU A 140 -13.68 2.99 6.49
N HIS A 141 -13.80 3.66 7.63
CA HIS A 141 -12.65 4.32 8.24
C HIS A 141 -11.92 3.34 9.12
N VAL A 142 -10.68 3.64 9.43
CA VAL A 142 -9.84 2.71 10.18
C VAL A 142 -10.41 2.37 11.55
N GLU A 143 -11.07 3.32 12.21
CA GLU A 143 -11.67 3.09 13.52
C GLU A 143 -12.90 2.21 13.44
N ASP A 144 -13.48 2.06 12.25
CA ASP A 144 -14.64 1.20 12.03
C ASP A 144 -14.25 -0.15 11.45
N ALA A 145 -12.99 -0.30 11.09
CA ALA A 145 -12.53 -1.54 10.49
C ALA A 145 -12.55 -2.67 11.51
N PRO A 146 -12.98 -3.85 11.13
CA PRO A 146 -12.89 -4.99 12.03
C PRO A 146 -11.43 -5.31 12.33
N THR A 147 -11.20 -5.89 13.49
CA THR A 147 -9.87 -6.37 13.82
C THR A 147 -9.44 -7.39 12.78
N LEU A 148 -8.23 -7.24 12.29
CA LEU A 148 -7.72 -8.18 11.31
C LEU A 148 -7.58 -9.57 11.89
N ARG A 149 -8.04 -10.52 11.12
CA ARG A 149 -7.99 -11.91 11.52
C ARG A 149 -7.32 -12.65 10.42
N GLY A 150 -6.23 -12.67 10.32
CA GLY A 150 -5.57 -13.45 9.30
C GLY A 150 -6.28 -13.62 8.01
#